data_7eba522f319bb2c2f04253570abd202f
#
_entry.id   7eba522f319bb2c2f04253570abd202f
#
_cell.length_a   1.000
_cell.length_b   1.000
_cell.length_c   1.000
_cell.angle_alpha   90.00
_cell.angle_beta   90.00
_cell.angle_gamma   90.00
#
_symmetry.space_group_name_H-M   'P 1'
#
loop_
_entity.id
_entity.type
_entity.pdbx_description
1 polymer ?
#
loop_
_entity_poly.entity_id
_entity_poly.type
_entity_poly.pdbx_seq_one_letter_code
_entity_poly.pdbx_strand_id
1 'polypeptide(L)'
;MAKYLIRKIETYRVGSESEAKQFIEEQKQSDEYVLTRYSSEYKERKSKGEVVDSWYRVTLTKDVNDEKEPVTEFIEESSNEN
;
A
#
# COMPACT_ATOMS: atom_id res chain seq x y z
N MET A 1 -8.13 -2.89 -25.23
CA MET A 1 -8.53 -3.63 -24.02
C MET A 1 -8.50 -2.71 -22.82
N ALA A 2 -9.53 -2.74 -22.02
CA ALA A 2 -9.58 -1.96 -20.79
C ALA A 2 -9.08 -2.78 -19.63
N LYS A 3 -8.44 -2.14 -18.69
CA LYS A 3 -7.94 -2.84 -17.51
C LYS A 3 -7.99 -1.90 -16.32
N TYR A 4 -8.16 -2.51 -15.14
CA TYR A 4 -8.21 -1.76 -13.90
C TYR A 4 -7.22 -2.35 -12.92
N LEU A 5 -6.62 -1.49 -12.13
CA LEU A 5 -5.74 -1.93 -11.07
C LEU A 5 -6.60 -2.42 -9.92
N ILE A 6 -6.43 -3.69 -9.53
CA ILE A 6 -7.22 -4.28 -8.46
C ILE A 6 -6.46 -4.25 -7.14
N ARG A 7 -5.16 -4.41 -7.18
CA ARG A 7 -4.34 -4.46 -5.98
C ARG A 7 -3.01 -3.80 -6.25
N LYS A 8 -2.50 -3.12 -5.25
CA LYS A 8 -1.13 -2.61 -5.32
C LYS A 8 -0.45 -2.79 -3.97
N ILE A 9 0.85 -2.97 -4.01
CA ILE A 9 1.67 -3.10 -2.82
C ILE A 9 2.69 -1.98 -2.86
N GLU A 10 2.75 -1.22 -1.76
CA GLU A 10 3.65 -0.08 -1.67
C GLU A 10 4.57 -0.28 -0.48
N THR A 11 5.82 0.11 -0.63
CA THR A 11 6.78 0.04 0.46
C THR A 11 7.39 1.42 0.64
N TYR A 12 7.39 1.89 1.89
CA TYR A 12 7.89 3.22 2.22
C TYR A 12 8.88 3.15 3.36
N ARG A 13 9.73 4.16 3.40
CA ARG A 13 10.66 4.34 4.50
C ARG A 13 10.22 5.57 5.28
N VAL A 14 10.06 5.42 6.60
CA VAL A 14 9.73 6.55 7.47
C VAL A 14 10.72 6.59 8.60
N GLY A 15 10.84 7.74 9.24
CA GLY A 15 11.92 7.97 10.20
C GLY A 15 11.69 7.44 11.58
N SER A 16 10.43 7.29 12.01
CA SER A 16 10.15 6.90 13.39
C SER A 16 8.92 6.03 13.45
N GLU A 17 8.75 5.37 14.60
CA GLU A 17 7.60 4.52 14.82
C GLU A 17 6.31 5.32 14.80
N SER A 18 6.33 6.52 15.39
CA SER A 18 5.11 7.32 15.40
C SER A 18 4.73 7.76 14.00
N GLU A 19 5.71 8.07 13.16
CA GLU A 19 5.43 8.41 11.77
C GLU A 19 4.85 7.21 11.02
N ALA A 20 5.37 6.01 11.31
CA ALA A 20 4.85 4.81 10.67
C ALA A 20 3.39 4.58 11.07
N LYS A 21 3.08 4.74 12.34
CA LYS A 21 1.71 4.55 12.81
C LYS A 21 0.77 5.58 12.21
N GLN A 22 1.20 6.83 12.18
CA GLN A 22 0.37 7.88 11.61
C GLN A 22 0.12 7.64 10.13
N PHE A 23 1.15 7.25 9.41
CA PHE A 23 1.03 6.97 7.99
C PHE A 23 0.03 5.84 7.74
N ILE A 24 0.11 4.76 8.51
CA ILE A 24 -0.80 3.64 8.35
C ILE A 24 -2.24 4.08 8.63
N GLU A 25 -2.45 4.90 9.68
CA GLU A 25 -3.80 5.36 9.99
C GLU A 25 -4.35 6.23 8.87
N GLU A 26 -3.52 7.04 8.25
CA GLU A 26 -3.97 7.85 7.12
C GLU A 26 -4.39 6.96 5.95
N GLN A 27 -3.67 5.87 5.73
CA GLN A 27 -4.00 4.97 4.64
C GLN A 27 -5.31 4.23 4.88
N LYS A 28 -5.66 3.98 6.14
CA LYS A 28 -6.91 3.31 6.45
C LYS A 28 -8.12 4.13 6.09
N GLN A 29 -7.95 5.43 5.90
CA GLN A 29 -9.07 6.32 5.62
C GLN A 29 -9.26 6.59 4.14
N SER A 30 -8.51 5.91 3.29
CA SER A 30 -8.64 6.09 1.87
C SER A 30 -9.98 5.56 1.38
N ASP A 31 -10.63 6.32 0.50
CA ASP A 31 -11.89 5.89 -0.10
C ASP A 31 -11.69 5.02 -1.33
N GLU A 32 -10.56 5.17 -1.99
CA GLU A 32 -10.36 4.54 -3.28
C GLU A 32 -9.84 3.13 -3.14
N TYR A 33 -9.03 2.89 -2.13
CA TYR A 33 -8.44 1.58 -1.88
C TYR A 33 -8.69 1.20 -0.44
N VAL A 34 -8.87 -0.10 -0.22
CA VAL A 34 -9.00 -0.65 1.12
C VAL A 34 -7.64 -1.20 1.53
N LEU A 35 -7.14 -0.75 2.66
CA LEU A 35 -5.89 -1.27 3.18
C LEU A 35 -6.17 -2.64 3.79
N THR A 36 -5.76 -3.70 3.10
CA THR A 36 -6.08 -5.06 3.53
C THR A 36 -4.97 -5.68 4.35
N ARG A 37 -3.75 -5.17 4.23
CA ARG A 37 -2.64 -5.71 4.98
C ARG A 37 -1.58 -4.64 5.12
N TYR A 38 -0.93 -4.60 6.26
CA TYR A 38 0.17 -3.67 6.46
C TYR A 38 1.17 -4.26 7.43
N SER A 39 2.41 -3.81 7.33
CA SER A 39 3.43 -4.19 8.28
C SER A 39 4.38 -3.02 8.49
N SER A 40 5.03 -3.01 9.62
CA SER A 40 6.01 -1.99 9.95
C SER A 40 7.19 -2.71 10.59
N GLU A 41 8.37 -2.55 10.01
CA GLU A 41 9.56 -3.23 10.48
C GLU A 41 10.64 -2.21 10.83
N TYR A 42 11.25 -2.39 11.98
CA TYR A 42 12.40 -1.58 12.35
C TYR A 42 13.62 -2.08 11.58
N LYS A 43 14.33 -1.14 10.96
CA LYS A 43 15.54 -1.44 10.21
C LYS A 43 16.67 -0.55 10.68
N GLU A 44 17.88 -1.03 10.63
CA GLU A 44 19.00 -0.19 10.96
C GLU A 44 20.20 -0.59 10.13
N ARG A 45 21.08 0.38 9.92
CA ARG A 45 22.34 0.15 9.26
C ARG A 45 23.47 0.37 10.27
N LYS A 46 24.40 -0.56 10.31
CA LYS A 46 25.49 -0.48 11.24
C LYS A 46 26.79 -0.31 10.51
N SER A 47 27.73 0.36 11.15
CA SER A 47 29.10 0.48 10.68
C SER A 47 30.02 0.25 11.87
N LYS A 48 30.91 -0.73 11.74
CA LYS A 48 31.87 -1.06 12.80
C LYS A 48 31.17 -1.33 14.12
N GLY A 49 30.02 -2.00 14.05
CA GLY A 49 29.29 -2.38 15.25
C GLY A 49 28.38 -1.32 15.82
N GLU A 50 28.37 -0.13 15.21
CA GLU A 50 27.52 0.95 15.72
C GLU A 50 26.41 1.27 14.74
N VAL A 51 25.23 1.60 15.27
CA VAL A 51 24.10 2.00 14.44
C VAL A 51 24.37 3.39 13.91
N VAL A 52 24.46 3.52 12.58
CA VAL A 52 24.69 4.80 11.94
C VAL A 52 23.42 5.36 11.30
N ASP A 53 22.39 4.53 11.16
CA ASP A 53 21.12 4.98 10.58
C ASP A 53 20.05 3.99 11.02
N SER A 54 18.84 4.48 11.17
CA SER A 54 17.71 3.62 11.50
C SER A 54 16.45 4.21 10.89
N TRP A 55 15.50 3.33 10.59
CA TRP A 55 14.24 3.76 10.00
C TRP A 55 13.22 2.65 10.16
N TYR A 56 11.99 2.92 9.73
CA TYR A 56 10.94 1.90 9.69
C TYR A 56 10.55 1.69 8.24
N ARG A 57 10.42 0.43 7.86
CA ARG A 57 9.92 0.07 6.54
C ARG A 57 8.46 -0.29 6.68
N VAL A 58 7.60 0.45 6.00
CA VAL A 58 6.17 0.23 6.04
C VAL A 58 5.75 -0.35 4.69
N THR A 59 5.11 -1.50 4.73
CA THR A 59 4.60 -2.15 3.52
C THR A 59 3.09 -2.19 3.61
N LEU A 60 2.43 -1.75 2.56
CA LEU A 60 0.98 -1.66 2.52
C LEU A 60 0.46 -2.45 1.33
N THR A 61 -0.57 -3.24 1.56
CA THR A 61 -1.29 -3.92 0.49
C THR A 61 -2.66 -3.29 0.40
N LYS A 62 -2.99 -2.75 -0.76
CA LYS A 62 -4.24 -2.03 -0.98
C LYS A 62 -5.02 -2.68 -2.10
N ASP A 63 -6.28 -2.99 -1.83
CA ASP A 63 -7.18 -3.53 -2.83
C ASP A 63 -8.18 -2.45 -3.22
N VAL A 64 -8.69 -2.52 -4.45
CA VAL A 64 -9.66 -1.54 -4.87
C VAL A 64 -10.89 -1.66 -3.99
N ASN A 65 -11.50 -0.50 -3.70
CA ASN A 65 -12.70 -0.49 -2.88
C ASN A 65 -13.88 -0.88 -3.76
N ASP A 66 -14.44 -2.04 -3.50
CA ASP A 66 -15.53 -2.56 -4.32
C ASP A 66 -16.78 -1.71 -4.25
N GLU A 67 -16.92 -0.92 -3.21
CA GLU A 67 -18.08 -0.04 -3.10
C GLU A 67 -17.95 1.17 -4.00
N LYS A 68 -16.76 1.42 -4.50
CA LYS A 68 -16.53 2.53 -5.42
C LYS A 68 -15.99 1.95 -6.70
N GLU A 69 -16.83 1.31 -7.44
CA GLU A 69 -16.39 0.65 -8.63
C GLU A 69 -15.87 1.66 -9.65
N PRO A 70 -14.84 1.29 -10.37
CA PRO A 70 -14.38 2.15 -11.47
C PRO A 70 -15.47 2.18 -12.54
N VAL A 71 -15.38 3.17 -13.39
CA VAL A 71 -16.28 3.22 -14.51
C VAL A 71 -15.96 2.07 -15.42
N THR A 72 -16.93 1.24 -15.72
CA THR A 72 -16.59 -0.02 -16.28
C THR A 72 -17.51 -0.52 -17.31
N GLU A 73 -17.82 0.27 -18.27
CA GLU A 73 -18.56 -0.29 -19.34
C GLU A 73 -17.82 -1.38 -20.00
N PHE A 74 -16.53 -1.47 -19.80
CA PHE A 74 -15.79 -2.45 -20.48
C PHE A 74 -16.08 -3.83 -19.98
N ILE A 75 -16.79 -3.95 -18.95
CA ILE A 75 -16.97 -5.23 -18.35
C ILE A 75 -17.58 -6.21 -19.28
N GLU A 76 -18.37 -5.75 -20.18
CA GLU A 76 -18.89 -6.66 -21.06
C GLU A 76 -17.96 -7.19 -21.97
N GLU A 77 -16.91 -6.93 -22.04
CA GLU A 77 -16.09 -7.47 -22.89
C GLU A 77 -15.34 -8.38 -22.45
N SER A 78 -15.65 -8.70 -21.92
CA SER A 78 -14.99 -9.46 -21.44
C SER A 78 -15.09 -10.48 -21.57
N SER A 79 -15.51 -10.20 -22.13
CA SER A 79 -15.67 -10.83 -22.17
C SER A 79 -15.68 -11.27 -22.90
N ASN A 80 -15.64 -11.07 -23.32
CA ASN A 80 -15.61 -11.40 -23.81
C ASN A 80 -15.24 -11.48 -24.34
N GLU A 81 -14.83 -11.37 -24.45
CA GLU A 81 -14.58 -11.43 -24.54
C GLU A 81 -14.39 -11.50 -24.63
N ASN A 82 -14.61 -11.65 -25.07
CA ASN A 82 -14.56 -11.79 -24.86
C ASN A 82 -14.52 -11.96 -24.94
#